data_a8caa08ce0a696fb5bb40ca989020ff6
#
_entry.id   a8caa08ce0a696fb5bb40ca989020ff6
#
_cell.length_a   1.000
_cell.length_b   1.000
_cell.length_c   1.000
_cell.angle_alpha   90.00
_cell.angle_beta   90.00
_cell.angle_gamma   90.00
#
_symmetry.space_group_name_H-M   'P 1'
#
loop_
_entity.id
_entity.type
_entity.pdbx_description
1 polymer ?
#
loop_
_entity_poly.entity_id
_entity_poly.type
_entity_poly.pdbx_seq_one_letter_code
_entity_poly.pdbx_strand_id
1 'polypeptide(L)'
;SEMCIRDRVKAYDSSVIRQPSCGQVDLSYFSDAALLGDSLTVGFSDYSINLGGALICGYTGVGPDAIVNRSAVKSSVRGSEVAMDVLTAAQPKKLYILLGTNTLTTLGAADRFLAYYGQMLDQLRQALPGCVIYVQSIPPVRPQAAAEKPGLASDVLRSVNEQLAKLAADKGCVYLDPVSYTHLRAHETRS
;
A
#
# COMPACT_ATOMS: atom_id res chain seq x y z
N SER A 1 22.24 -10.67 -8.75
CA SER A 1 21.92 -9.25 -8.66
C SER A 1 21.15 -9.01 -7.37
N GLU A 2 21.88 -8.61 -6.34
CA GLU A 2 21.32 -8.33 -5.01
C GLU A 2 20.49 -7.05 -5.08
N MET A 3 19.16 -7.19 -5.03
CA MET A 3 18.28 -6.06 -4.80
C MET A 3 18.23 -5.79 -3.28
N CYS A 4 19.13 -4.94 -2.81
CA CYS A 4 19.01 -4.33 -1.49
C CYS A 4 17.85 -3.34 -1.51
N ILE A 5 16.72 -3.72 -0.97
CA ILE A 5 15.62 -2.80 -0.68
C ILE A 5 15.98 -2.07 0.60
N ARG A 6 16.65 -0.92 0.48
CA ARG A 6 16.75 0.04 1.57
C ARG A 6 15.47 0.87 1.57
N ASP A 7 14.55 0.51 2.41
CA ASP A 7 13.36 1.30 2.64
C ASP A 7 13.76 2.64 3.28
N ARG A 8 13.84 3.69 2.45
CA ARG A 8 13.86 5.04 2.96
C ARG A 8 12.44 5.43 3.31
N VAL A 9 12.11 5.25 4.55
CA VAL A 9 10.98 5.95 5.12
C VAL A 9 11.34 7.43 5.09
N LYS A 10 10.61 8.24 4.32
CA LYS A 10 10.66 9.69 4.50
C LYS A 10 10.11 9.99 5.88
N ALA A 11 11.00 10.04 6.85
CA ALA A 11 10.65 10.41 8.19
C ALA A 11 10.32 11.90 8.21
N TYR A 12 9.05 12.23 8.21
CA TYR A 12 8.58 13.55 8.66
C TYR A 12 8.61 13.63 10.19
N ASP A 13 8.83 12.51 10.86
CA ASP A 13 8.98 12.41 12.30
C ASP A 13 9.88 11.23 12.67
N SER A 14 10.63 11.38 13.77
CA SER A 14 11.52 10.38 14.35
C SER A 14 10.83 9.09 14.84
N SER A 15 9.51 9.07 14.86
CA SER A 15 8.70 7.90 15.24
C SER A 15 8.53 6.87 14.12
N VAL A 16 8.96 7.16 12.90
CA VAL A 16 8.84 6.22 11.79
C VAL A 16 9.88 5.12 11.93
N ILE A 17 9.40 3.89 12.10
CA ILE A 17 10.26 2.71 12.29
C ILE A 17 11.13 2.54 11.03
N ARG A 18 12.44 2.66 11.20
CA ARG A 18 13.41 2.32 10.16
C ARG A 18 13.52 0.81 10.07
N GLN A 19 13.27 0.27 8.89
CA GLN A 19 13.62 -1.12 8.67
C GLN A 19 15.15 -1.29 8.70
N PRO A 20 15.65 -2.35 9.34
CA PRO A 20 17.07 -2.63 9.31
C PRO A 20 17.56 -2.86 7.87
N SER A 21 18.79 -2.42 7.62
CA SER A 21 19.43 -2.55 6.31
C SER A 21 19.55 -4.00 5.86
N CYS A 22 19.08 -4.25 4.66
CA CYS A 22 19.43 -5.35 3.77
C CYS A 22 19.96 -6.66 4.37
N GLY A 23 19.05 -7.62 4.53
CA GLY A 23 19.37 -9.04 4.41
C GLY A 23 18.51 -9.64 3.28
N GLN A 24 18.94 -10.74 2.70
CA GLN A 24 18.02 -11.59 1.95
C GLN A 24 16.92 -12.00 2.92
N VAL A 25 15.72 -11.49 2.71
CA VAL A 25 14.56 -11.91 3.50
C VAL A 25 14.09 -13.22 2.91
N ASP A 26 14.09 -14.29 3.71
CA ASP A 26 13.45 -15.54 3.34
C ASP A 26 11.95 -15.28 3.11
N LEU A 27 11.37 -15.92 2.11
CA LEU A 27 9.93 -15.84 1.82
C LEU A 27 9.05 -16.20 3.03
N SER A 28 9.56 -17.02 3.93
CA SER A 28 8.91 -17.31 5.23
C SER A 28 8.64 -16.07 6.08
N TYR A 29 9.38 -14.97 5.86
CA TYR A 29 9.14 -13.68 6.53
C TYR A 29 7.73 -13.15 6.26
N PHE A 30 7.14 -13.47 5.11
CA PHE A 30 5.80 -13.03 4.72
C PHE A 30 4.69 -14.01 5.12
N SER A 31 5.02 -15.14 5.76
CA SER A 31 4.03 -16.16 6.12
C SER A 31 2.95 -15.65 7.09
N ASP A 32 3.28 -14.65 7.90
CA ASP A 32 2.39 -13.98 8.84
C ASP A 32 1.88 -12.62 8.34
N ALA A 33 2.10 -12.32 7.07
CA ALA A 33 1.73 -11.06 6.43
C ALA A 33 0.44 -11.17 5.64
N ALA A 34 -0.21 -10.02 5.47
CA ALA A 34 -1.30 -9.83 4.50
C ALA A 34 -0.99 -8.67 3.57
N LEU A 35 -1.47 -8.75 2.35
CA LEU A 35 -1.44 -7.67 1.38
C LEU A 35 -2.88 -7.23 1.11
N LEU A 36 -3.14 -5.93 1.22
CA LEU A 36 -4.42 -5.32 0.92
C LEU A 36 -4.24 -4.32 -0.22
N GLY A 37 -4.93 -4.51 -1.31
CA GLY A 37 -4.79 -3.61 -2.42
C GLY A 37 -5.77 -3.80 -3.57
N ASP A 38 -5.56 -3.00 -4.60
CA ASP A 38 -6.36 -2.98 -5.82
C ASP A 38 -5.84 -3.97 -6.88
N SER A 39 -6.04 -3.66 -8.15
CA SER A 39 -5.67 -4.53 -9.27
C SER A 39 -4.18 -4.91 -9.32
N LEU A 40 -3.29 -4.08 -8.79
CA LEU A 40 -1.86 -4.42 -8.71
C LEU A 40 -1.62 -5.56 -7.72
N THR A 41 -2.34 -5.57 -6.60
CA THR A 41 -2.28 -6.65 -5.61
C THR A 41 -2.93 -7.94 -6.14
N VAL A 42 -3.99 -7.82 -6.93
CA VAL A 42 -4.60 -8.97 -7.64
C VAL A 42 -3.57 -9.68 -8.52
N GLY A 43 -2.70 -8.94 -9.20
CA GLY A 43 -1.65 -9.51 -10.04
C GLY A 43 -0.73 -10.50 -9.31
N PHE A 44 -0.48 -10.33 -8.02
CA PHE A 44 0.31 -11.30 -7.25
C PHE A 44 -0.37 -12.68 -7.16
N SER A 45 -1.71 -12.71 -7.06
CA SER A 45 -2.47 -13.97 -7.07
C SER A 45 -2.55 -14.56 -8.48
N ASP A 46 -2.84 -13.73 -9.48
CA ASP A 46 -3.08 -14.17 -10.86
C ASP A 46 -1.81 -14.75 -11.51
N TYR A 47 -0.66 -14.17 -11.21
CA TYR A 47 0.63 -14.66 -11.70
C TYR A 47 1.25 -15.74 -10.80
N SER A 48 0.51 -16.25 -9.83
CA SER A 48 0.98 -17.30 -8.90
C SER A 48 2.32 -16.95 -8.24
N ILE A 49 2.55 -15.67 -7.96
CA ILE A 49 3.76 -15.22 -7.28
C ILE A 49 3.74 -15.75 -5.86
N ASN A 50 4.69 -16.63 -5.55
CA ASN A 50 4.80 -17.19 -4.21
C ASN A 50 5.34 -16.13 -3.25
N LEU A 51 4.48 -15.65 -2.35
CA LEU A 51 4.84 -14.72 -1.28
C LEU A 51 4.94 -15.42 0.09
N GLY A 52 5.43 -16.66 0.12
CA GLY A 52 5.72 -17.37 1.35
C GLY A 52 4.50 -17.65 2.24
N GLY A 53 3.31 -17.78 1.65
CA GLY A 53 2.07 -18.03 2.37
C GLY A 53 1.34 -16.77 2.86
N ALA A 54 1.74 -15.58 2.41
CA ALA A 54 1.04 -14.34 2.72
C ALA A 54 -0.42 -14.37 2.27
N LEU A 55 -1.31 -13.80 3.08
CA LEU A 55 -2.72 -13.63 2.73
C LEU A 55 -2.86 -12.49 1.71
N ILE A 56 -3.39 -12.79 0.53
CA ILE A 56 -3.62 -11.80 -0.53
C ILE A 56 -5.08 -11.32 -0.47
N CYS A 57 -5.29 -10.07 -0.11
CA CYS A 57 -6.57 -9.36 -0.17
C CYS A 57 -6.53 -8.36 -1.34
N GLY A 58 -6.52 -8.86 -2.56
CA GLY A 58 -6.51 -8.09 -3.78
C GLY A 58 -7.91 -8.01 -4.40
N TYR A 59 -8.36 -6.80 -4.70
CA TYR A 59 -9.71 -6.54 -5.19
C TYR A 59 -9.69 -5.53 -6.32
N THR A 60 -10.11 -5.93 -7.50
CA THR A 60 -10.16 -5.03 -8.66
C THR A 60 -11.12 -3.87 -8.42
N GLY A 61 -10.65 -2.66 -8.66
CA GLY A 61 -11.47 -1.45 -8.57
C GLY A 61 -11.76 -0.96 -7.16
N VAL A 62 -11.19 -1.58 -6.11
CA VAL A 62 -11.45 -1.20 -4.73
C VAL A 62 -10.70 0.09 -4.35
N GLY A 63 -11.33 0.89 -3.51
CA GLY A 63 -10.74 2.03 -2.82
C GLY A 63 -10.90 1.92 -1.31
N PRO A 64 -10.31 2.84 -0.53
CA PRO A 64 -10.42 2.83 0.93
C PRO A 64 -11.85 3.00 1.43
N ASP A 65 -12.72 3.67 0.69
CA ASP A 65 -14.14 3.82 1.00
C ASP A 65 -14.89 2.49 1.07
N ALA A 66 -14.62 1.58 0.13
CA ALA A 66 -15.22 0.24 0.15
C ALA A 66 -14.79 -0.57 1.38
N ILE A 67 -13.54 -0.42 1.80
CA ILE A 67 -13.02 -1.08 3.01
C ILE A 67 -13.69 -0.52 4.27
N VAL A 68 -13.76 0.80 4.41
CA VAL A 68 -14.39 1.49 5.54
C VAL A 68 -15.86 1.14 5.66
N ASN A 69 -16.58 1.14 4.54
CA ASN A 69 -18.01 0.86 4.48
C ASN A 69 -18.35 -0.64 4.54
N ARG A 70 -17.34 -1.50 4.71
CA ARG A 70 -17.48 -2.97 4.78
C ARG A 70 -18.24 -3.53 3.58
N SER A 71 -18.02 -2.96 2.42
CA SER A 71 -18.65 -3.42 1.18
C SER A 71 -18.16 -4.82 0.82
N ALA A 72 -19.07 -5.64 0.31
CA ALA A 72 -18.69 -6.92 -0.28
C ALA A 72 -17.92 -6.66 -1.57
N VAL A 73 -16.71 -7.22 -1.67
CA VAL A 73 -15.80 -7.08 -2.80
C VAL A 73 -15.40 -8.45 -3.32
N LYS A 74 -15.17 -8.54 -4.63
CA LYS A 74 -14.83 -9.81 -5.25
C LYS A 74 -13.32 -10.05 -5.18
N SER A 75 -12.93 -11.08 -4.43
CA SER A 75 -11.58 -11.62 -4.45
C SER A 75 -11.38 -12.51 -5.69
N SER A 76 -10.16 -12.50 -6.25
CA SER A 76 -9.79 -13.42 -7.34
C SER A 76 -9.70 -14.88 -6.90
N VAL A 77 -9.50 -15.13 -5.60
CA VAL A 77 -9.22 -16.49 -5.07
C VAL A 77 -10.31 -17.03 -4.14
N ARG A 78 -11.11 -16.17 -3.47
CA ARG A 78 -12.08 -16.61 -2.45
C ARG A 78 -13.54 -16.23 -2.74
N GLY A 79 -13.81 -15.53 -3.84
CA GLY A 79 -15.14 -15.05 -4.17
C GLY A 79 -15.50 -13.72 -3.50
N SER A 80 -16.79 -13.49 -3.22
CA SER A 80 -17.26 -12.25 -2.60
C SER A 80 -17.03 -12.28 -1.09
N GLU A 81 -16.38 -11.25 -0.56
CA GLU A 81 -16.01 -11.14 0.85
C GLU A 81 -15.95 -9.68 1.32
N VAL A 82 -15.99 -9.48 2.62
CA VAL A 82 -15.71 -8.19 3.28
C VAL A 82 -14.25 -8.22 3.74
N ALA A 83 -13.41 -7.34 3.19
CA ALA A 83 -11.97 -7.35 3.46
C ALA A 83 -11.63 -7.22 4.95
N MET A 84 -12.34 -6.35 5.68
CA MET A 84 -12.16 -6.20 7.13
C MET A 84 -12.40 -7.50 7.90
N ASP A 85 -13.39 -8.29 7.50
CA ASP A 85 -13.72 -9.54 8.17
C ASP A 85 -12.65 -10.60 7.91
N VAL A 86 -12.14 -10.67 6.69
CA VAL A 86 -11.05 -11.57 6.31
C VAL A 86 -9.77 -11.24 7.10
N LEU A 87 -9.40 -9.98 7.17
CA LEU A 87 -8.23 -9.53 7.91
C LEU A 87 -8.37 -9.74 9.42
N THR A 88 -9.53 -9.43 9.97
CA THR A 88 -9.82 -9.65 11.40
C THR A 88 -9.74 -11.12 11.78
N ALA A 89 -10.25 -12.01 10.95
CA ALA A 89 -10.19 -13.46 11.18
C ALA A 89 -8.75 -13.99 11.08
N ALA A 90 -7.96 -13.46 10.15
CA ALA A 90 -6.58 -13.91 9.92
C ALA A 90 -5.59 -13.37 10.95
N GLN A 91 -5.83 -12.21 11.54
CA GLN A 91 -4.94 -11.53 12.49
C GLN A 91 -3.47 -11.53 12.03
N PRO A 92 -3.16 -10.95 10.85
CA PRO A 92 -1.79 -10.90 10.38
C PRO A 92 -0.91 -10.06 11.30
N LYS A 93 0.36 -10.37 11.39
CA LYS A 93 1.33 -9.58 12.14
C LYS A 93 1.86 -8.39 11.35
N LYS A 94 1.77 -8.46 10.03
CA LYS A 94 2.18 -7.41 9.08
C LYS A 94 1.08 -7.24 8.05
N LEU A 95 0.75 -5.99 7.73
CA LEU A 95 -0.21 -5.66 6.68
C LEU A 95 0.39 -4.63 5.75
N TYR A 96 0.52 -4.97 4.47
CA TYR A 96 0.98 -4.07 3.42
C TYR A 96 -0.22 -3.56 2.63
N ILE A 97 -0.37 -2.24 2.53
CA ILE A 97 -1.49 -1.60 1.85
C ILE A 97 -0.99 -0.87 0.61
N LEU A 98 -1.58 -1.21 -0.54
CA LEU A 98 -1.36 -0.53 -1.82
C LEU A 98 -2.71 -0.22 -2.47
N LEU A 99 -3.21 0.99 -2.25
CA LEU A 99 -4.48 1.50 -2.76
C LEU A 99 -4.30 2.88 -3.36
N GLY A 100 -5.08 3.23 -4.37
CA GLY A 100 -5.15 4.59 -4.90
C GLY A 100 -5.33 4.71 -6.40
N THR A 101 -4.85 3.76 -7.19
CA THR A 101 -4.89 3.85 -8.66
C THR A 101 -6.31 3.81 -9.24
N ASN A 102 -7.25 3.25 -8.52
CA ASN A 102 -8.65 3.15 -8.95
C ASN A 102 -9.54 4.27 -8.40
N THR A 103 -9.11 4.95 -7.35
CA THR A 103 -9.90 6.00 -6.67
C THR A 103 -9.52 7.40 -7.13
N LEU A 104 -8.24 7.64 -7.40
CA LEU A 104 -7.72 8.93 -7.84
C LEU A 104 -7.92 9.14 -9.34
N THR A 105 -9.16 9.13 -9.79
CA THR A 105 -9.49 9.24 -11.21
C THR A 105 -9.70 10.68 -11.67
N THR A 106 -10.02 11.59 -10.75
CA THR A 106 -10.28 13.01 -11.00
C THR A 106 -9.45 13.91 -10.09
N LEU A 107 -9.26 15.17 -10.48
CA LEU A 107 -8.48 16.14 -9.71
C LEU A 107 -9.02 16.39 -8.30
N GLY A 108 -10.33 16.29 -8.09
CA GLY A 108 -10.96 16.52 -6.79
C GLY A 108 -11.04 15.29 -5.87
N ALA A 109 -10.53 14.14 -6.32
CA ALA A 109 -10.69 12.89 -5.57
C ALA A 109 -9.74 12.75 -4.37
N ALA A 110 -8.65 13.51 -4.32
CA ALA A 110 -7.58 13.35 -3.33
C ALA A 110 -8.05 13.54 -1.89
N ASP A 111 -8.84 14.58 -1.60
CA ASP A 111 -9.31 14.86 -0.23
C ASP A 111 -10.21 13.75 0.30
N ARG A 112 -11.13 13.28 -0.52
CA ARG A 112 -12.00 12.16 -0.17
C ARG A 112 -11.21 10.87 0.04
N PHE A 113 -10.26 10.59 -0.85
CA PHE A 113 -9.38 9.44 -0.76
C PHE A 113 -8.60 9.42 0.57
N LEU A 114 -7.98 10.54 0.92
CA LEU A 114 -7.20 10.66 2.16
C LEU A 114 -8.08 10.58 3.41
N ALA A 115 -9.27 11.16 3.39
CA ALA A 115 -10.22 11.07 4.49
C ALA A 115 -10.64 9.61 4.76
N TYR A 116 -11.02 8.87 3.73
CA TYR A 116 -11.36 7.45 3.85
C TYR A 116 -10.14 6.58 4.20
N TYR A 117 -8.97 6.91 3.68
CA TYR A 117 -7.73 6.20 4.01
C TYR A 117 -7.42 6.32 5.50
N GLY A 118 -7.57 7.50 6.08
CA GLY A 118 -7.40 7.72 7.52
C GLY A 118 -8.39 6.91 8.35
N GLN A 119 -9.66 6.89 7.97
CA GLN A 119 -10.69 6.08 8.63
C GLN A 119 -10.37 4.58 8.52
N MET A 120 -9.91 4.13 7.36
CA MET A 120 -9.49 2.75 7.15
C MET A 120 -8.35 2.37 8.07
N LEU A 121 -7.32 3.21 8.21
CA LEU A 121 -6.20 2.96 9.12
C LEU A 121 -6.66 2.88 10.58
N ASP A 122 -7.57 3.74 11.01
CA ASP A 122 -8.15 3.68 12.36
C ASP A 122 -8.88 2.36 12.61
N GLN A 123 -9.71 1.92 11.66
CA GLN A 123 -10.44 0.65 11.76
C GLN A 123 -9.49 -0.54 11.77
N LEU A 124 -8.47 -0.55 10.91
CA LEU A 124 -7.46 -1.62 10.85
C LEU A 124 -6.66 -1.70 12.15
N ARG A 125 -6.28 -0.57 12.72
CA ARG A 125 -5.56 -0.57 14.01
C ARG A 125 -6.39 -1.10 15.16
N GLN A 126 -7.70 -0.85 15.16
CA GLN A 126 -8.62 -1.41 16.16
C GLN A 126 -8.83 -2.91 15.95
N ALA A 127 -8.99 -3.35 14.71
CA ALA A 127 -9.23 -4.75 14.36
C ALA A 127 -7.99 -5.62 14.50
N LEU A 128 -6.80 -5.04 14.30
CA LEU A 128 -5.49 -5.72 14.25
C LEU A 128 -4.51 -5.09 15.25
N PRO A 129 -4.73 -5.18 16.56
CA PRO A 129 -3.98 -4.39 17.55
C PRO A 129 -2.49 -4.76 17.62
N GLY A 130 -2.11 -5.99 17.25
CA GLY A 130 -0.72 -6.44 17.22
C GLY A 130 -0.04 -6.35 15.85
N CYS A 131 -0.69 -5.75 14.85
CA CYS A 131 -0.22 -5.72 13.48
C CYS A 131 0.62 -4.46 13.20
N VAL A 132 1.74 -4.63 12.50
CA VAL A 132 2.48 -3.52 11.89
C VAL A 132 1.87 -3.24 10.53
N ILE A 133 1.36 -2.02 10.33
CA ILE A 133 0.71 -1.60 9.10
C ILE A 133 1.68 -0.77 8.27
N TYR A 134 1.93 -1.23 7.04
CA TYR A 134 2.76 -0.58 6.05
C TYR A 134 1.90 0.07 4.98
N VAL A 135 2.01 1.37 4.85
CA VAL A 135 1.33 2.17 3.82
C VAL A 135 2.31 2.41 2.69
N GLN A 136 2.04 1.86 1.52
CA GLN A 136 2.90 2.06 0.34
C GLN A 136 2.50 3.32 -0.42
N SER A 137 3.50 4.02 -0.97
CA SER A 137 3.25 5.12 -1.89
C SER A 137 2.53 4.63 -3.14
N ILE A 138 1.69 5.47 -3.71
CA ILE A 138 1.01 5.19 -4.96
C ILE A 138 2.04 5.32 -6.09
N PRO A 139 2.26 4.26 -6.90
CA PRO A 139 3.26 4.29 -7.94
C PRO A 139 2.87 5.24 -9.08
N PRO A 140 3.86 5.81 -9.78
CA PRO A 140 3.59 6.62 -10.96
C PRO A 140 2.94 5.76 -12.04
N VAL A 141 2.01 6.37 -12.78
CA VAL A 141 1.35 5.72 -13.92
C VAL A 141 1.95 6.20 -15.23
N ARG A 142 1.71 5.44 -16.30
CA ARG A 142 2.15 5.85 -17.64
C ARG A 142 1.46 7.16 -18.06
N PRO A 143 2.12 8.01 -18.90
CA PRO A 143 1.55 9.28 -19.32
C PRO A 143 0.15 9.19 -19.93
N GLN A 144 -0.14 8.12 -20.68
CA GLN A 144 -1.48 7.89 -21.25
C GLN A 144 -2.52 7.70 -20.15
N ALA A 145 -2.22 6.91 -19.13
CA ALA A 145 -3.13 6.70 -18.00
C ALA A 145 -3.34 7.98 -17.19
N ALA A 146 -2.32 8.82 -17.04
CA ALA A 146 -2.43 10.11 -16.40
C ALA A 146 -3.29 11.10 -17.21
N ALA A 147 -3.24 11.02 -18.55
CA ALA A 147 -4.10 11.82 -19.42
C ALA A 147 -5.58 11.45 -19.30
N GLU A 148 -5.88 10.17 -19.17
CA GLU A 148 -7.25 9.67 -18.99
C GLU A 148 -7.77 9.88 -17.55
N LYS A 149 -6.89 9.88 -16.57
CA LYS A 149 -7.19 10.01 -15.14
C LYS A 149 -6.36 11.15 -14.52
N PRO A 150 -6.81 12.40 -14.59
CA PRO A 150 -6.03 13.55 -14.14
C PRO A 150 -5.59 13.51 -12.67
N GLY A 151 -6.33 12.79 -11.82
CA GLY A 151 -5.96 12.56 -10.42
C GLY A 151 -4.71 11.69 -10.24
N LEU A 152 -4.23 11.04 -11.30
CA LEU A 152 -2.99 10.25 -11.31
C LEU A 152 -1.81 10.99 -11.97
N ALA A 153 -1.96 12.29 -12.29
CA ALA A 153 -0.85 13.10 -12.78
C ALA A 153 0.29 13.14 -11.74
N SER A 154 1.53 13.21 -12.20
CA SER A 154 2.71 13.06 -11.34
C SER A 154 2.83 14.09 -10.23
N ASP A 155 2.41 15.33 -10.46
CA ASP A 155 2.36 16.39 -9.45
C ASP A 155 1.26 16.13 -8.41
N VAL A 156 0.10 15.65 -8.83
CA VAL A 156 -1.01 15.27 -7.95
C VAL A 156 -0.60 14.07 -7.08
N LEU A 157 -0.02 13.03 -7.68
CA LEU A 157 0.46 11.86 -6.94
C LEU A 157 1.56 12.20 -5.94
N ARG A 158 2.45 13.13 -6.28
CA ARG A 158 3.47 13.59 -5.34
C ARG A 158 2.84 14.22 -4.11
N SER A 159 1.89 15.14 -4.30
CA SER A 159 1.16 15.77 -3.22
C SER A 159 0.37 14.77 -2.37
N VAL A 160 -0.33 13.84 -3.01
CA VAL A 160 -1.08 12.79 -2.32
C VAL A 160 -0.14 11.88 -1.51
N ASN A 161 0.98 11.47 -2.07
CA ASN A 161 1.96 10.62 -1.39
C ASN A 161 2.61 11.33 -0.18
N GLU A 162 2.86 12.64 -0.28
CA GLU A 162 3.34 13.43 0.86
C GLU A 162 2.31 13.47 2.00
N GLN A 163 1.03 13.69 1.67
CA GLN A 163 -0.06 13.69 2.64
C GLN A 163 -0.30 12.28 3.20
N LEU A 164 -0.16 11.25 2.38
CA LEU A 164 -0.28 9.86 2.80
C LEU A 164 0.82 9.47 3.78
N ALA A 165 2.06 9.94 3.56
CA ALA A 165 3.16 9.75 4.50
C ALA A 165 2.89 10.38 5.87
N LYS A 166 2.36 11.61 5.90
CA LYS A 166 1.95 12.28 7.14
C LYS A 166 0.83 11.54 7.84
N LEU A 167 -0.17 11.10 7.08
CA LEU A 167 -1.31 10.35 7.60
C LEU A 167 -0.85 9.02 8.23
N ALA A 168 0.04 8.29 7.58
CA ALA A 168 0.61 7.06 8.11
C ALA A 168 1.34 7.31 9.44
N ALA A 169 2.16 8.35 9.52
CA ALA A 169 2.86 8.73 10.74
C ALA A 169 1.87 9.07 11.88
N ASP A 170 0.85 9.87 11.58
CA ASP A 170 -0.18 10.28 12.56
C ASP A 170 -0.98 9.09 13.11
N LYS A 171 -1.18 8.07 12.28
CA LYS A 171 -1.90 6.83 12.66
C LYS A 171 -0.98 5.75 13.24
N GLY A 172 0.31 6.02 13.42
CA GLY A 172 1.28 5.06 13.93
C GLY A 172 1.57 3.90 12.96
N CYS A 173 1.46 4.15 11.67
CA CYS A 173 1.78 3.22 10.59
C CYS A 173 3.14 3.55 9.97
N VAL A 174 3.73 2.59 9.27
CA VAL A 174 4.99 2.76 8.53
C VAL A 174 4.70 3.16 7.10
N TYR A 175 5.33 4.21 6.60
CA TYR A 175 5.23 4.60 5.20
C TYR A 175 6.38 4.03 4.38
N LEU A 176 6.07 3.39 3.26
CA LEU A 176 7.04 2.83 2.32
C LEU A 176 6.97 3.59 1.00
N ASP A 177 8.12 4.11 0.56
CA ASP A 177 8.25 4.81 -0.72
C ASP A 177 9.30 4.14 -1.63
N PRO A 178 8.93 3.06 -2.33
CA PRO A 178 9.85 2.35 -3.20
C PRO A 178 10.28 3.18 -4.43
N VAL A 179 9.52 4.21 -4.80
CA VAL A 179 9.80 5.03 -5.99
C VAL A 179 10.93 6.02 -5.75
N SER A 180 10.97 6.68 -4.60
CA SER A 180 12.06 7.61 -4.25
C SER A 180 13.43 6.93 -4.23
N TYR A 181 13.46 5.64 -3.93
CA TYR A 181 14.70 4.86 -3.90
C TYR A 181 15.28 4.60 -5.30
N THR A 182 14.43 4.32 -6.29
CA THR A 182 14.89 4.07 -7.67
C THR A 182 15.45 5.34 -8.33
N HIS A 183 14.91 6.51 -8.02
CA HIS A 183 15.45 7.79 -8.54
C HIS A 183 16.80 8.16 -7.95
N LEU A 184 17.06 7.87 -6.69
CA LEU A 184 18.35 8.14 -6.04
C LEU A 184 19.48 7.29 -6.63
N ARG A 185 19.22 6.03 -6.99
CA ARG A 185 20.20 5.18 -7.68
C ARG A 185 20.55 5.65 -9.08
N ALA A 186 19.60 6.22 -9.81
CA ALA A 186 19.86 6.75 -11.15
C ALA A 186 20.83 7.95 -11.14
N HIS A 187 20.91 8.67 -10.04
CA HIS A 187 21.87 9.80 -9.87
C HIS A 187 23.25 9.33 -9.37
N GLU A 188 23.34 8.26 -8.63
CA GLU A 188 24.64 7.73 -8.12
C GLU A 188 25.45 6.99 -9.19
N THR A 189 24.84 6.53 -10.28
CA THR A 189 25.51 5.81 -11.36
C THR A 189 26.02 6.73 -12.49
N ARG A 190 25.87 8.06 -12.38
CA ARG A 190 26.32 9.05 -13.38
C ARG A 190 27.51 9.91 -12.93
N SER A 191 28.21 9.54 -11.87
CA SER A 191 29.45 10.20 -11.44
C SER A 191 30.67 9.32 -11.68
#